data_2b4e63f9dd45405ffb1e833161dc2bf9
#
_entry.id   2b4e63f9dd45405ffb1e833161dc2bf9
#
_cell.length_a   1.000
_cell.length_b   1.000
_cell.length_c   1.000
_cell.angle_alpha   90.00
_cell.angle_beta   90.00
_cell.angle_gamma   90.00
#
_symmetry.space_group_name_H-M   'P 1'
#
loop_
_entity.id
_entity.type
_entity.pdbx_description
1 polymer ?
#
loop_
_entity_poly.entity_id
_entity_poly.type
_entity_poly.pdbx_seq_one_letter_code
_entity_poly.pdbx_strand_id
1 'polypeptide(L)'
;MRTFLALELPGETAMQIADWRDRQFGHVGRPVPPANFHLTLAFIGELSESALERLCLTTEAWLADGEPPGGEILLDCTGYWPKPGIYWLGPNKWPETLSQLAGKLRHLTTAVGARRDRNAFRPHVTLFRNCSTAPPVTAPAISWQYRHFTLFESRQGKTGVSYHPLQHWELTPQNN
;
A
#
# COMPACT_ATOMS: atom_id res chain seq x y z
N MET A 1 2.62 -13.32 -13.52
CA MET A 1 2.08 -11.97 -13.27
C MET A 1 2.43 -11.56 -11.84
N ARG A 2 3.13 -10.46 -11.69
CA ARG A 2 3.54 -9.96 -10.37
C ARG A 2 2.44 -9.07 -9.79
N THR A 3 1.96 -9.41 -8.59
CA THR A 3 0.76 -8.79 -8.01
C THR A 3 0.93 -8.44 -6.54
N PHE A 4 0.08 -7.56 -6.05
CA PHE A 4 -0.01 -7.19 -4.64
C PHE A 4 -1.39 -6.60 -4.33
N LEU A 5 -1.77 -6.64 -3.06
CA LEU A 5 -2.99 -6.01 -2.56
C LEU A 5 -2.64 -4.74 -1.81
N ALA A 6 -3.35 -3.65 -2.08
CA ALA A 6 -3.03 -2.35 -1.51
C ALA A 6 -4.26 -1.46 -1.36
N LEU A 7 -4.12 -0.47 -0.50
CA LEU A 7 -5.01 0.68 -0.46
C LEU A 7 -4.55 1.67 -1.54
N GLU A 8 -5.48 2.13 -2.34
CA GLU A 8 -5.27 3.10 -3.39
C GLU A 8 -5.54 4.50 -2.85
N LEU A 9 -4.63 5.45 -3.10
CA LEU A 9 -4.81 6.82 -2.65
C LEU A 9 -5.71 7.59 -3.61
N PRO A 10 -6.64 8.43 -3.09
CA PRO A 10 -7.30 9.40 -3.95
C PRO A 10 -6.28 10.31 -4.63
N GLY A 11 -6.57 10.74 -5.86
CA GLY A 11 -5.67 11.61 -6.61
C GLY A 11 -5.30 12.89 -5.86
N GLU A 12 -6.25 13.49 -5.18
CA GLU A 12 -6.03 14.68 -4.35
C GLU A 12 -5.03 14.42 -3.21
N THR A 13 -5.18 13.30 -2.51
CA THR A 13 -4.26 12.91 -1.44
C THR A 13 -2.86 12.64 -2.00
N ALA A 14 -2.76 11.95 -3.13
CA ALA A 14 -1.48 11.69 -3.78
C ALA A 14 -0.77 12.99 -4.16
N MET A 15 -1.50 13.98 -4.66
CA MET A 15 -0.93 15.28 -5.00
C MET A 15 -0.51 16.09 -3.77
N GLN A 16 -1.26 16.02 -2.68
CA GLN A 16 -0.85 16.63 -1.40
C GLN A 16 0.48 16.06 -0.92
N ILE A 17 0.64 14.75 -0.98
CA ILE A 17 1.89 14.07 -0.60
C ILE A 17 3.04 14.50 -1.51
N ALA A 18 2.81 14.49 -2.82
CA ALA A 18 3.84 14.87 -3.80
C ALA A 18 4.28 16.33 -3.62
N ASP A 19 3.34 17.26 -3.42
CA ASP A 19 3.62 18.68 -3.22
C ASP A 19 4.43 18.90 -1.93
N TRP A 20 4.05 18.25 -0.84
CA TRP A 20 4.80 18.32 0.40
C TRP A 20 6.21 17.74 0.22
N ARG A 21 6.34 16.57 -0.37
CA ARG A 21 7.63 15.92 -0.61
C ARG A 21 8.56 16.78 -1.44
N ASP A 22 8.07 17.32 -2.55
CA ASP A 22 8.89 18.08 -3.51
C ASP A 22 9.33 19.43 -2.95
N ARG A 23 8.58 19.99 -2.00
CA ARG A 23 8.98 21.21 -1.28
C ARG A 23 9.99 20.93 -0.18
N GLN A 24 9.94 19.76 0.45
CA GLN A 24 10.77 19.45 1.62
C GLN A 24 12.10 18.82 1.27
N PHE A 25 12.19 18.12 0.16
CA PHE A 25 13.37 17.32 -0.18
C PHE A 25 13.92 17.67 -1.56
N GLY A 26 15.26 17.69 -1.65
CA GLY A 26 15.96 17.74 -2.93
C GLY A 26 16.23 16.34 -3.46
N HIS A 27 17.44 16.14 -3.99
CA HIS A 27 17.86 14.85 -4.55
C HIS A 27 18.34 13.90 -3.44
N VAL A 28 17.40 13.25 -2.77
CA VAL A 28 17.69 12.28 -1.69
C VAL A 28 17.63 10.83 -2.19
N GLY A 29 17.02 10.62 -3.35
CA GLY A 29 16.86 9.32 -3.96
C GLY A 29 16.00 9.43 -5.22
N ARG A 30 15.53 8.30 -5.71
CA ARG A 30 14.63 8.26 -6.87
C ARG A 30 13.18 8.49 -6.40
N PRO A 31 12.56 9.61 -6.77
CA PRO A 31 11.20 9.90 -6.33
C PRO A 31 10.19 8.93 -6.95
N VAL A 32 9.26 8.44 -6.15
CA VAL A 32 8.15 7.63 -6.63
C VAL A 32 7.14 8.55 -7.29
N PRO A 33 6.70 8.28 -8.53
CA PRO A 33 5.66 9.09 -9.17
C PRO A 33 4.36 9.07 -8.36
N PRO A 34 3.63 10.19 -8.25
CA PRO A 34 2.37 10.22 -7.49
C PRO A 34 1.36 9.16 -7.92
N ALA A 35 1.32 8.82 -9.22
CA ALA A 35 0.45 7.77 -9.73
C ALA A 35 0.76 6.37 -9.15
N ASN A 36 1.95 6.19 -8.60
CA ASN A 36 2.40 4.93 -7.99
C ASN A 36 2.32 4.93 -6.46
N PHE A 37 1.83 6.00 -5.85
CA PHE A 37 1.63 6.02 -4.40
C PHE A 37 0.54 5.03 -4.01
N HIS A 38 0.86 4.16 -3.07
CA HIS A 38 -0.08 3.19 -2.53
C HIS A 38 0.39 2.73 -1.14
N LEU A 39 -0.51 2.11 -0.40
CA LEU A 39 -0.19 1.48 0.88
C LEU A 39 -0.41 -0.02 0.74
N THR A 40 0.66 -0.78 0.67
CA THR A 40 0.59 -2.23 0.50
C THR A 40 0.02 -2.91 1.74
N LEU A 41 -0.97 -3.77 1.54
CA LEU A 41 -1.56 -4.62 2.58
C LEU A 41 -0.94 -6.03 2.56
N ALA A 42 -0.71 -6.57 1.37
CA ALA A 42 -0.12 -7.89 1.20
C ALA A 42 0.64 -7.98 -0.12
N PHE A 43 1.92 -8.33 -0.03
CA PHE A 43 2.72 -8.68 -1.20
C PHE A 43 2.38 -10.10 -1.62
N ILE A 44 2.21 -10.32 -2.91
CA ILE A 44 1.89 -11.63 -3.46
C ILE A 44 3.07 -12.17 -4.27
N GLY A 45 3.65 -11.34 -5.14
CA GLY A 45 4.70 -11.76 -6.08
C GLY A 45 4.10 -12.44 -7.30
N GLU A 46 4.83 -13.41 -7.84
CA GLU A 46 4.40 -14.15 -9.02
C GLU A 46 3.43 -15.26 -8.64
N LEU A 47 2.22 -15.22 -9.20
CA LEU A 47 1.24 -16.30 -9.11
C LEU A 47 0.71 -16.64 -10.49
N SER A 48 0.27 -17.89 -10.66
CA SER A 48 -0.44 -18.32 -11.85
C SER A 48 -1.81 -17.64 -11.94
N GLU A 49 -2.39 -17.59 -13.13
CA GLU A 49 -3.74 -17.06 -13.31
C GLU A 49 -4.77 -17.82 -12.47
N SER A 50 -4.62 -19.15 -12.41
CA SER A 50 -5.54 -19.98 -11.60
C SER A 50 -5.43 -19.69 -10.10
N ALA A 51 -4.22 -19.42 -9.59
CA ALA A 51 -4.04 -19.05 -8.18
C ALA A 51 -4.65 -17.66 -7.88
N LEU A 52 -4.48 -16.70 -8.79
CA LEU A 52 -5.11 -15.38 -8.66
C LEU A 52 -6.63 -15.47 -8.71
N GLU A 53 -7.17 -16.30 -9.56
CA GLU A 53 -8.60 -16.55 -9.64
C GLU A 53 -9.15 -17.11 -8.33
N ARG A 54 -8.46 -18.10 -7.76
CA ARG A 54 -8.82 -18.64 -6.43
C ARG A 54 -8.72 -17.58 -5.34
N LEU A 55 -7.71 -16.72 -5.38
CA LEU A 55 -7.57 -15.61 -4.43
C LEU A 55 -8.76 -14.67 -4.52
N CYS A 56 -9.17 -14.27 -5.71
CA CYS A 56 -10.33 -13.39 -5.90
C CYS A 56 -11.61 -14.04 -5.39
N LEU A 57 -11.85 -15.30 -5.72
CA LEU A 57 -13.04 -16.04 -5.26
C LEU A 57 -13.06 -16.20 -3.75
N THR A 58 -11.93 -16.51 -3.13
CA THR A 58 -11.82 -16.66 -1.68
C THR A 58 -12.02 -15.32 -0.97
N THR A 59 -11.48 -14.25 -1.54
CA THR A 59 -11.66 -12.89 -1.01
C THR A 59 -13.13 -12.49 -1.06
N GLU A 60 -13.80 -12.73 -2.17
CA GLU A 60 -15.25 -12.44 -2.33
C GLU A 60 -16.08 -13.24 -1.35
N ALA A 61 -15.79 -14.53 -1.16
CA ALA A 61 -16.50 -15.38 -0.20
C ALA A 61 -16.32 -14.88 1.24
N TRP A 62 -15.10 -14.46 1.59
CA TRP A 62 -14.86 -13.88 2.90
C TRP A 62 -15.64 -12.58 3.10
N LEU A 63 -15.65 -11.68 2.11
CA LEU A 63 -16.35 -10.40 2.20
C LEU A 63 -17.88 -10.60 2.24
N ALA A 64 -18.40 -11.66 1.63
CA ALA A 64 -19.83 -11.99 1.67
C ALA A 64 -20.32 -12.30 3.09
N ASP A 65 -19.44 -12.80 3.96
CA ASP A 65 -19.75 -13.05 5.37
C ASP A 65 -19.73 -11.77 6.24
N GLY A 66 -19.32 -10.65 5.70
CA GLY A 66 -19.26 -9.36 6.37
C GLY A 66 -18.05 -8.57 5.95
N GLU A 67 -18.28 -7.41 5.36
CA GLU A 67 -17.19 -6.53 4.92
C GLU A 67 -16.49 -5.91 6.13
N PRO A 68 -15.14 -5.90 6.15
CA PRO A 68 -14.41 -5.16 7.16
C PRO A 68 -14.61 -3.66 6.96
N PRO A 69 -14.48 -2.85 8.03
CA PRO A 69 -14.66 -1.42 7.90
C PRO A 69 -13.49 -0.76 7.18
N GLY A 70 -13.78 0.29 6.42
CA GLY A 70 -12.81 1.28 6.04
C GLY A 70 -12.36 2.08 7.26
N GLY A 71 -11.56 3.10 7.05
CA GLY A 71 -11.08 3.90 8.17
C GLY A 71 -10.40 5.18 7.72
N GLU A 72 -9.85 5.87 8.70
CA GLU A 72 -9.08 7.07 8.49
C GLU A 72 -7.70 6.91 9.12
N ILE A 73 -6.67 7.34 8.40
CA ILE A 73 -5.31 7.41 8.92
C ILE A 73 -4.75 8.82 8.70
N LEU A 74 -3.95 9.26 9.67
CA LEU A 74 -3.20 10.50 9.57
C LEU A 74 -1.77 10.17 9.18
N LEU A 75 -1.33 10.64 8.02
CA LEU A 75 0.04 10.45 7.53
C LEU A 75 0.91 11.54 8.15
N ASP A 76 1.55 11.21 9.27
CA ASP A 76 2.26 12.16 10.13
C ASP A 76 3.62 11.64 10.60
N CYS A 77 4.11 10.56 10.00
CA CYS A 77 5.36 9.91 10.41
C CYS A 77 6.16 9.49 9.18
N THR A 78 7.47 9.72 9.22
CA THR A 78 8.37 9.24 8.17
C THR A 78 9.38 8.24 8.73
N GLY A 79 9.88 7.38 7.85
CA GLY A 79 10.88 6.40 8.22
C GLY A 79 11.79 6.07 7.06
N TYR A 80 12.91 5.45 7.40
CA TYR A 80 13.95 5.06 6.44
C TYR A 80 14.38 3.62 6.68
N TRP A 81 14.33 2.83 5.62
CA TRP A 81 14.85 1.46 5.62
C TRP A 81 16.12 1.42 4.76
N PRO A 82 17.31 1.30 5.39
CA PRO A 82 18.60 1.37 4.66
C PRO A 82 18.74 0.31 3.57
N LYS A 83 18.12 -0.82 3.76
CA LYS A 83 18.07 -1.90 2.78
C LYS A 83 16.62 -2.17 2.43
N PRO A 84 16.18 -1.80 1.24
CA PRO A 84 16.93 -1.36 0.03
C PRO A 84 17.07 0.15 -0.17
N GLY A 85 16.98 0.98 0.83
CA GLY A 85 17.10 2.43 0.69
C GLY A 85 15.77 3.10 0.40
N ILE A 86 14.77 2.80 1.21
CA ILE A 86 13.39 3.33 1.06
C ILE A 86 13.13 4.37 2.13
N TYR A 87 12.70 5.55 1.68
CA TYR A 87 12.16 6.59 2.55
C TYR A 87 10.65 6.64 2.37
N TRP A 88 9.90 6.55 3.48
CA TRP A 88 8.44 6.38 3.44
C TRP A 88 7.73 7.36 4.37
N LEU A 89 6.46 7.56 4.08
CA LEU A 89 5.48 8.32 4.87
C LEU A 89 4.41 7.36 5.35
N GLY A 90 4.02 7.46 6.61
CA GLY A 90 2.96 6.64 7.16
C GLY A 90 2.32 7.27 8.39
N PRO A 91 1.39 6.55 9.01
CA PRO A 91 0.78 6.99 10.25
C PRO A 91 1.66 6.63 11.46
N ASN A 92 1.65 7.47 12.48
CA ASN A 92 2.21 7.12 13.78
C ASN A 92 1.31 6.11 14.51
N LYS A 93 -0.01 6.29 14.40
CA LYS A 93 -1.02 5.37 14.91
C LYS A 93 -2.03 5.07 13.81
N TRP A 94 -2.60 3.87 13.84
CA TRP A 94 -3.62 3.47 12.87
C TRP A 94 -4.66 2.55 13.51
N PRO A 95 -5.88 2.44 12.92
CA PRO A 95 -6.92 1.58 13.46
C PRO A 95 -6.48 0.11 13.51
N GLU A 96 -6.84 -0.59 14.56
CA GLU A 96 -6.61 -2.05 14.69
C GLU A 96 -7.26 -2.80 13.53
N THR A 97 -8.41 -2.32 13.02
CA THR A 97 -9.11 -2.90 11.88
C THR A 97 -8.26 -2.91 10.60
N LEU A 98 -7.35 -1.94 10.44
CA LEU A 98 -6.40 -1.94 9.30
C LEU A 98 -5.36 -3.07 9.46
N SER A 99 -4.84 -3.27 10.66
CA SER A 99 -3.93 -4.39 10.94
C SER A 99 -4.62 -5.73 10.72
N GLN A 100 -5.87 -5.86 11.14
CA GLN A 100 -6.68 -7.07 10.94
C GLN A 100 -6.93 -7.32 9.44
N LEU A 101 -7.24 -6.28 8.67
CA LEU A 101 -7.41 -6.39 7.22
C LEU A 101 -6.12 -6.90 6.56
N ALA A 102 -4.99 -6.28 6.86
CA ALA A 102 -3.70 -6.70 6.31
C ALA A 102 -3.36 -8.14 6.70
N GLY A 103 -3.59 -8.52 7.95
CA GLY A 103 -3.35 -9.87 8.45
C GLY A 103 -4.21 -10.91 7.73
N LYS A 104 -5.50 -10.62 7.53
CA LYS A 104 -6.41 -11.49 6.79
C LYS A 104 -6.00 -11.65 5.33
N LEU A 105 -5.66 -10.57 4.67
CA LEU A 105 -5.22 -10.61 3.27
C LEU A 105 -3.90 -11.37 3.11
N ARG A 106 -2.96 -11.21 4.03
CA ARG A 106 -1.71 -11.99 4.05
C ARG A 106 -2.00 -13.48 4.22
N HIS A 107 -2.97 -13.84 5.06
CA HIS A 107 -3.40 -15.22 5.23
C HIS A 107 -4.01 -15.78 3.94
N LEU A 108 -4.92 -15.06 3.30
CA LEU A 108 -5.57 -15.48 2.06
C LEU A 108 -4.57 -15.64 0.91
N THR A 109 -3.61 -14.73 0.79
CA THR A 109 -2.58 -14.81 -0.26
C THR A 109 -1.63 -15.99 -0.05
N THR A 110 -1.23 -16.24 1.19
CA THR A 110 -0.39 -17.40 1.53
C THR A 110 -1.11 -18.70 1.21
N ALA A 111 -2.42 -18.77 1.46
CA ALA A 111 -3.22 -19.97 1.20
C ALA A 111 -3.28 -20.35 -0.29
N VAL A 112 -3.07 -19.41 -1.21
CA VAL A 112 -3.02 -19.68 -2.66
C VAL A 112 -1.59 -19.76 -3.21
N GLY A 113 -0.58 -19.79 -2.33
CA GLY A 113 0.80 -20.04 -2.70
C GLY A 113 1.75 -18.84 -2.64
N ALA A 114 1.29 -17.70 -2.19
CA ALA A 114 2.19 -16.56 -1.98
C ALA A 114 3.17 -16.83 -0.84
N ARG A 115 4.38 -16.29 -0.96
CA ARG A 115 5.37 -16.43 0.09
C ARG A 115 4.90 -15.68 1.33
N ARG A 116 5.04 -16.31 2.49
CA ARG A 116 4.67 -15.68 3.77
C ARG A 116 5.59 -14.49 4.06
N ASP A 117 4.97 -13.32 4.28
CA ASP A 117 5.68 -12.15 4.79
C ASP A 117 5.83 -12.28 6.30
N ARG A 118 7.07 -12.31 6.79
CA ARG A 118 7.39 -12.45 8.22
C ARG A 118 7.56 -11.10 8.92
N ASN A 119 7.56 -10.01 8.16
CA ASN A 119 7.71 -8.68 8.73
C ASN A 119 6.40 -8.24 9.38
N ALA A 120 6.51 -7.52 10.48
CA ALA A 120 5.35 -6.88 11.09
C ALA A 120 4.73 -5.88 10.11
N PHE A 121 3.40 -5.81 10.10
CA PHE A 121 2.70 -4.83 9.26
C PHE A 121 3.05 -3.42 9.69
N ARG A 122 3.61 -2.64 8.77
CA ARG A 122 3.89 -1.21 8.96
C ARG A 122 3.27 -0.43 7.80
N PRO A 123 2.09 0.19 8.00
CA PRO A 123 1.47 0.95 6.91
C PRO A 123 2.35 2.11 6.49
N HIS A 124 2.59 2.22 5.18
CA HIS A 124 3.46 3.25 4.63
C HIS A 124 3.18 3.48 3.15
N VAL A 125 3.53 4.69 2.71
CA VAL A 125 3.58 5.08 1.30
C VAL A 125 5.05 5.37 0.99
N THR A 126 5.62 4.69 0.02
CA THR A 126 7.01 4.92 -0.38
C THR A 126 7.14 6.24 -1.12
N LEU A 127 8.03 7.11 -0.64
CA LEU A 127 8.29 8.44 -1.23
C LEU A 127 9.47 8.40 -2.19
N PHE A 128 10.55 7.75 -1.78
CA PHE A 128 11.80 7.63 -2.55
C PHE A 128 12.32 6.21 -2.46
N ARG A 129 12.95 5.77 -3.54
CA ARG A 129 13.74 4.54 -3.59
C ARG A 129 15.20 4.87 -3.83
N ASN A 130 16.07 3.89 -3.60
CA ASN A 130 17.51 4.04 -3.84
C ASN A 130 18.15 5.20 -3.07
N CYS A 131 17.67 5.45 -1.86
CA CYS A 131 18.30 6.42 -0.95
C CYS A 131 19.57 5.81 -0.36
N SER A 132 20.71 6.43 -0.56
CA SER A 132 22.01 5.96 -0.03
C SER A 132 22.22 6.40 1.42
N THR A 133 21.57 7.47 1.84
CA THR A 133 21.63 8.00 3.20
C THR A 133 20.23 8.35 3.67
N ALA A 134 20.03 8.36 4.99
CA ALA A 134 18.74 8.74 5.59
C ALA A 134 18.43 10.21 5.26
N PRO A 135 17.26 10.49 4.67
CA PRO A 135 16.82 11.87 4.45
C PRO A 135 16.53 12.58 5.78
N PRO A 136 16.49 13.92 5.78
CA PRO A 136 16.10 14.68 6.97
C PRO A 136 14.72 14.24 7.48
N VAL A 137 14.58 14.15 8.81
CA VAL A 137 13.29 13.78 9.44
C VAL A 137 12.37 14.98 9.43
N THR A 138 11.30 14.88 8.66
CA THR A 138 10.20 15.86 8.63
C THR A 138 8.93 15.13 8.23
N ALA A 139 7.80 15.56 8.73
CA ALA A 139 6.53 14.91 8.41
C ALA A 139 5.42 15.94 8.22
N PRO A 140 4.49 15.69 7.31
CA PRO A 140 3.28 16.49 7.16
C PRO A 140 2.22 16.04 8.16
N ALA A 141 1.00 16.52 8.00
CA ALA A 141 -0.20 15.98 8.63
C ALA A 141 -1.27 15.88 7.54
N ILE A 142 -1.31 14.76 6.86
CA ILE A 142 -2.22 14.51 5.75
C ILE A 142 -3.20 13.42 6.13
N SER A 143 -4.49 13.78 6.18
CA SER A 143 -5.56 12.84 6.52
C SER A 143 -6.03 12.09 5.27
N TRP A 144 -6.28 10.78 5.43
CA TRP A 144 -6.72 9.93 4.34
C TRP A 144 -7.78 8.95 4.83
N GLN A 145 -8.96 8.99 4.19
CA GLN A 145 -10.01 8.01 4.40
C GLN A 145 -9.90 6.92 3.33
N TYR A 146 -9.77 5.66 3.76
CA TYR A 146 -9.73 4.52 2.83
C TYR A 146 -11.06 3.75 2.91
N ARG A 147 -11.60 3.39 1.74
CA ARG A 147 -12.94 2.78 1.60
C ARG A 147 -12.94 1.52 0.73
N HIS A 148 -11.81 1.17 0.16
CA HIS A 148 -11.67 -0.01 -0.68
C HIS A 148 -10.21 -0.44 -0.71
N PHE A 149 -9.99 -1.68 -1.13
CA PHE A 149 -8.65 -2.17 -1.43
C PHE A 149 -8.63 -2.81 -2.81
N THR A 150 -7.45 -2.88 -3.42
CA THR A 150 -7.29 -3.22 -4.83
C THR A 150 -6.21 -4.26 -5.01
N LEU A 151 -6.47 -5.20 -5.91
CA LEU A 151 -5.45 -6.12 -6.43
C LEU A 151 -4.80 -5.47 -7.64
N PHE A 152 -3.49 -5.25 -7.55
CA PHE A 152 -2.70 -4.62 -8.61
C PHE A 152 -1.76 -5.61 -9.26
N GLU A 153 -1.57 -5.44 -10.56
CA GLU A 153 -0.46 -6.01 -11.32
C GLU A 153 0.65 -4.97 -11.43
N SER A 154 1.88 -5.37 -11.14
CA SER A 154 3.07 -4.56 -11.35
C SER A 154 3.68 -4.89 -12.71
N ARG A 155 3.81 -3.90 -13.58
CA ARG A 155 4.41 -4.04 -14.91
C ARG A 155 5.65 -3.21 -15.02
N GLN A 156 6.74 -3.83 -15.51
CA GLN A 156 7.97 -3.12 -15.80
C GLN A 156 7.91 -2.58 -17.23
N GLY A 157 8.09 -1.27 -17.37
CA GLY A 157 8.09 -0.59 -18.66
C GLY A 157 9.41 0.13 -18.92
N LYS A 158 9.52 0.80 -20.08
CA LYS A 158 10.71 1.56 -20.48
C LYS A 158 11.02 2.73 -19.54
N THR A 159 9.98 3.31 -18.96
CA THR A 159 10.09 4.49 -18.08
C THR A 159 9.98 4.14 -16.58
N GLY A 160 9.96 2.86 -16.25
CA GLY A 160 9.86 2.37 -14.88
C GLY A 160 8.64 1.48 -14.67
N VAL A 161 8.31 1.28 -13.39
CA VAL A 161 7.18 0.44 -12.98
C VAL A 161 5.87 1.20 -13.10
N SER A 162 4.82 0.51 -13.58
CA SER A 162 3.45 0.99 -13.52
C SER A 162 2.57 -0.05 -12.83
N TYR A 163 1.53 0.40 -12.14
CA TYR A 163 0.59 -0.46 -11.42
C TYR A 163 -0.78 -0.41 -12.08
N HIS A 164 -1.32 -1.59 -12.37
CA HIS A 164 -2.58 -1.74 -13.09
C HIS A 164 -3.60 -2.44 -12.19
N PRO A 165 -4.74 -1.81 -11.90
CA PRO A 165 -5.76 -2.45 -11.09
C PRO A 165 -6.40 -3.61 -11.85
N LEU A 166 -6.50 -4.76 -11.20
CA LEU A 166 -7.14 -5.96 -11.73
C LEU A 166 -8.54 -6.12 -11.16
N GLN A 167 -8.69 -5.84 -9.86
CA GLN A 167 -9.96 -5.94 -9.15
C GLN A 167 -9.90 -5.09 -7.89
N HIS A 168 -11.04 -4.55 -7.46
CA HIS A 168 -11.14 -3.87 -6.17
C HIS A 168 -12.36 -4.36 -5.40
N TRP A 169 -12.32 -4.17 -4.08
CA TRP A 169 -13.39 -4.56 -3.17
C TRP A 169 -13.66 -3.44 -2.18
N GLU A 170 -14.95 -3.18 -1.94
CA GLU A 170 -15.37 -2.13 -1.03
C GLU A 170 -15.21 -2.54 0.43
N LEU A 171 -14.93 -1.57 1.27
CA LEU A 171 -14.96 -1.67 2.72
C LEU A 171 -16.22 -0.96 3.22
N THR A 172 -16.74 -1.40 4.37
CA THR A 172 -17.93 -0.78 4.94
C THR A 172 -17.59 0.65 5.40
N PRO A 173 -18.40 1.66 5.04
CA PRO A 173 -18.19 3.01 5.53
C PRO A 173 -18.19 3.04 7.06
N GLN A 174 -17.27 3.82 7.66
CA GLN A 174 -17.35 4.08 9.08
C GLN A 174 -18.55 4.99 9.36
N ASN A 175 -19.43 4.53 10.25
CA ASN A 175 -20.45 5.39 10.82
C ASN A 175 -19.82 6.28 11.88
N ASN A 176 -19.81 7.56 11.64
CA ASN A 176 -19.41 8.55 12.64
C ASN A 176 -20.49 8.65 13.72
#